data_c7a6de00553a4477676f005542dfcf97
#
_entry.id   c7a6de00553a4477676f005542dfcf97
#
_cell.length_a   1.000
_cell.length_b   1.000
_cell.length_c   1.000
_cell.angle_alpha   90.00
_cell.angle_beta   90.00
_cell.angle_gamma   90.00
#
_symmetry.space_group_name_H-M   'P 1'
#
loop_
_entity.id
_entity.type
_entity.pdbx_description
1 polymer ?
#
loop_
_entity_poly.entity_id
_entity_poly.type
_entity_poly.pdbx_seq_one_letter_code
_entity_poly.pdbx_strand_id
1 'polypeptide(L)'
;MGRNAEFGTGRPIENHKHTIDSQTMKFLLLTPPLTQLNTPYPATTVLKGFLQMHKHQVAQADLGIDLVLGIYNRRFLQRLFASTGNPVGKPGMQRIYANHDRYVACVDDVVRFLQGKDATLAPRIANRTLLPEGPRFDNMADLEWAYGTSGTDDRARYLATLFIEDIADYIRETTAPYFDLIRYAEHLAAYAPEFDEMEAALNAQTTIVDHLLIDILSQHILACNPDVVGFAVPFPGCLYAALLCGKWVKDNYPGTKVVIGGGFANTEWRSLAEERLFKYTDFVVIDDGELPLLRLAKYLNNEIDATQLVRTYYLENNAIRYSGNDAENIPFAEGGTPCFEGLEMGRYLSMAEVTNPMHQLWSNGKWNKMMLSHGCYWAKCAFCDTCLDYIARYDAPTAQQAVDRMADIMRQTGQSGFHFVDEAMSPQLLKNVSTELINRQMTVSYWGNIRFEKAYNAELCNLMADAGCIAVSGGLEVASNRLLKLMNKGVSIEQTVNAARNFTNAGIMVHTYLMYGFPTETLQETINALEVVRRMFDEGIVQSAFWHRYAMTAHSPSGREPEKYGAVRTTFEPNPFCNNEVDFDYDFDYDIEAVGEGLKFATYNFMNGLGLDRPLRKWFRIKVPNPKI
;
A
#
# COMPACT_ATOMS: atom_id res chain seq x y z
N MET A 1 5.19 90.20 -0.04
CA MET A 1 4.50 89.86 -1.24
C MET A 1 4.84 88.38 -1.51
N GLY A 2 4.12 87.43 -1.23
CA GLY A 2 2.74 87.08 -1.28
C GLY A 2 2.56 85.96 -2.25
N ARG A 3 2.11 84.88 -1.94
CA ARG A 3 0.98 84.05 -2.46
C ARG A 3 1.03 82.67 -1.96
N ASN A 4 0.04 82.36 -1.15
CA ASN A 4 -0.34 81.04 -0.72
C ASN A 4 -0.81 80.20 -1.97
N ALA A 5 -0.46 78.91 -2.03
CA ALA A 5 -1.11 77.90 -2.86
C ALA A 5 -1.57 76.78 -1.92
N GLU A 6 -2.88 76.65 -1.82
CA GLU A 6 -3.58 75.60 -1.09
C GLU A 6 -3.36 74.27 -1.80
N PHE A 7 -2.94 73.21 -1.06
CA PHE A 7 -2.96 71.85 -1.52
C PHE A 7 -4.18 71.14 -0.93
N GLY A 8 -5.01 70.61 -1.82
CA GLY A 8 -6.22 69.87 -1.51
C GLY A 8 -5.94 68.56 -0.80
N THR A 9 -6.72 68.32 0.23
CA THR A 9 -6.76 67.10 1.00
C THR A 9 -7.33 65.95 0.18
N GLY A 10 -6.44 65.05 -0.29
CA GLY A 10 -6.84 63.75 -0.83
C GLY A 10 -7.35 62.84 0.29
N ARG A 11 -8.59 62.38 0.19
CA ARG A 11 -9.13 61.32 1.05
C ARG A 11 -8.33 60.01 0.84
N PRO A 12 -8.01 59.24 1.90
CA PRO A 12 -7.44 57.93 1.73
C PRO A 12 -8.48 56.99 1.11
N ILE A 13 -8.10 56.32 0.04
CA ILE A 13 -8.86 55.20 -0.49
C ILE A 13 -8.69 54.06 0.52
N GLU A 14 -9.73 53.79 1.30
CA GLU A 14 -9.85 52.59 2.10
C GLU A 14 -9.92 51.37 1.14
N ASN A 15 -8.80 50.67 0.97
CA ASN A 15 -8.77 49.34 0.43
C ASN A 15 -9.42 48.41 1.44
N HIS A 16 -10.74 48.21 1.35
CA HIS A 16 -11.40 47.07 1.97
C HIS A 16 -10.92 45.79 1.27
N LYS A 17 -9.81 45.25 1.77
CA LYS A 17 -9.56 43.82 1.62
C LYS A 17 -10.66 43.11 2.42
N HIS A 18 -11.73 42.72 1.75
CA HIS A 18 -12.60 41.67 2.25
C HIS A 18 -11.77 40.39 2.34
N THR A 19 -11.12 40.17 3.48
CA THR A 19 -10.75 38.83 3.92
C THR A 19 -12.08 38.13 4.20
N ILE A 20 -12.57 37.40 3.20
CA ILE A 20 -13.57 36.37 3.43
C ILE A 20 -12.80 35.32 4.24
N ASP A 21 -13.04 35.28 5.56
CA ASP A 21 -12.60 34.17 6.38
C ASP A 21 -13.28 32.92 5.81
N SER A 22 -12.54 32.08 5.09
CA SER A 22 -13.07 30.84 4.57
C SER A 22 -13.60 30.03 5.75
N GLN A 23 -14.86 29.63 5.68
CA GLN A 23 -15.51 28.95 6.79
C GLN A 23 -14.79 27.62 7.04
N THR A 24 -14.34 27.39 8.28
CA THR A 24 -13.62 26.19 8.70
C THR A 24 -14.51 24.97 8.52
N MET A 25 -14.09 24.01 7.69
CA MET A 25 -14.77 22.70 7.50
C MET A 25 -14.20 21.66 8.45
N LYS A 26 -15.05 20.69 8.81
CA LYS A 26 -14.67 19.51 9.60
C LYS A 26 -14.55 18.28 8.71
N PHE A 27 -13.36 17.73 8.60
CA PHE A 27 -13.08 16.50 7.86
C PHE A 27 -12.88 15.33 8.81
N LEU A 28 -13.39 14.16 8.43
CA LEU A 28 -13.03 12.86 8.99
C LEU A 28 -12.38 12.06 7.87
N LEU A 29 -11.07 11.84 7.95
CA LEU A 29 -10.30 11.07 6.97
C LEU A 29 -10.11 9.63 7.46
N LEU A 30 -10.50 8.67 6.65
CA LEU A 30 -10.56 7.26 7.01
C LEU A 30 -9.75 6.40 6.04
N THR A 31 -8.97 5.48 6.60
CA THR A 31 -8.42 4.34 5.86
C THR A 31 -9.39 3.17 6.02
N PRO A 32 -10.05 2.70 4.94
CA PRO A 32 -10.98 1.57 5.03
C PRO A 32 -10.24 0.25 5.23
N PRO A 33 -10.88 -0.78 5.86
CA PRO A 33 -10.28 -2.11 6.00
C PRO A 33 -10.10 -2.81 4.65
N LEU A 34 -9.11 -3.65 4.46
CA LEU A 34 -7.97 -3.88 5.31
C LEU A 34 -6.70 -3.46 4.58
N THR A 35 -5.79 -2.84 5.32
CA THR A 35 -4.43 -2.56 4.87
C THR A 35 -3.44 -3.36 5.74
N GLN A 36 -2.15 -3.07 5.65
CA GLN A 36 -1.15 -3.66 6.54
C GLN A 36 -1.48 -3.37 8.00
N LEU A 37 -1.33 -4.38 8.87
CA LEU A 37 -1.70 -4.29 10.28
C LEU A 37 -0.60 -3.75 11.20
N ASN A 38 0.62 -3.58 10.69
CA ASN A 38 1.78 -3.16 11.48
C ASN A 38 1.98 -1.64 11.55
N THR A 39 1.35 -0.87 10.67
CA THR A 39 1.56 0.58 10.57
C THR A 39 0.41 1.25 9.82
N PRO A 40 0.06 2.51 10.13
CA PRO A 40 -0.98 3.22 9.40
C PRO A 40 -0.61 3.45 7.93
N TYR A 41 -1.63 3.48 7.07
CA TYR A 41 -1.48 3.88 5.68
C TYR A 41 -1.26 5.41 5.59
N PRO A 42 -0.37 5.93 4.73
CA PRO A 42 0.10 7.32 4.84
C PRO A 42 -0.89 8.39 4.35
N ALA A 43 -1.86 8.06 3.50
CA ALA A 43 -2.70 9.07 2.83
C ALA A 43 -3.43 10.01 3.81
N THR A 44 -4.05 9.45 4.87
CA THR A 44 -4.81 10.27 5.83
C THR A 44 -3.89 11.18 6.64
N THR A 45 -2.67 10.73 6.96
CA THR A 45 -1.71 11.55 7.72
C THR A 45 -1.22 12.76 6.91
N VAL A 46 -0.96 12.56 5.61
CA VAL A 46 -0.54 13.61 4.68
C VAL A 46 -1.66 14.64 4.51
N LEU A 47 -2.86 14.19 4.15
CA LEU A 47 -4.02 15.06 3.94
C LEU A 47 -4.42 15.81 5.23
N LYS A 48 -4.34 15.14 6.40
CA LYS A 48 -4.60 15.81 7.68
C LYS A 48 -3.61 16.94 7.93
N GLY A 49 -2.30 16.68 7.77
CA GLY A 49 -1.29 17.72 7.96
C GLY A 49 -1.53 18.92 7.03
N PHE A 50 -1.81 18.65 5.76
CA PHE A 50 -2.07 19.69 4.77
C PHE A 50 -3.35 20.50 5.07
N LEU A 51 -4.48 19.86 5.31
CA LEU A 51 -5.75 20.55 5.59
C LEU A 51 -5.71 21.37 6.89
N GLN A 52 -4.98 20.89 7.91
CA GLN A 52 -4.78 21.66 9.16
C GLN A 52 -3.96 22.93 8.92
N MET A 53 -2.94 22.92 8.03
CA MET A 53 -2.22 24.12 7.61
C MET A 53 -3.17 25.16 7.00
N HIS A 54 -4.23 24.69 6.33
CA HIS A 54 -5.28 25.52 5.74
C HIS A 54 -6.46 25.81 6.70
N LYS A 55 -6.24 25.63 8.01
CA LYS A 55 -7.17 25.96 9.11
C LYS A 55 -8.47 25.13 9.12
N HIS A 56 -8.52 23.99 8.48
CA HIS A 56 -9.64 23.06 8.62
C HIS A 56 -9.46 22.19 9.88
N GLN A 57 -10.57 21.73 10.46
CA GLN A 57 -10.56 20.76 11.55
C GLN A 57 -10.53 19.36 10.95
N VAL A 58 -9.55 18.54 11.31
CA VAL A 58 -9.38 17.22 10.70
C VAL A 58 -9.19 16.15 11.76
N ALA A 59 -10.13 15.22 11.83
CA ALA A 59 -10.00 13.94 12.50
C ALA A 59 -9.59 12.87 11.49
N GLN A 60 -8.93 11.82 11.97
CA GLN A 60 -8.60 10.65 11.15
C GLN A 60 -8.73 9.37 11.95
N ALA A 61 -8.98 8.25 11.26
CA ALA A 61 -8.96 6.92 11.84
C ALA A 61 -8.55 5.86 10.81
N ASP A 62 -7.95 4.79 11.28
CA ASP A 62 -7.70 3.57 10.52
C ASP A 62 -8.75 2.53 10.92
N LEU A 63 -9.81 2.42 10.09
CA LEU A 63 -10.89 1.47 10.33
C LEU A 63 -10.41 0.01 10.23
N GLY A 64 -9.27 -0.24 9.55
CA GLY A 64 -8.68 -1.57 9.46
C GLY A 64 -8.20 -2.06 10.81
N ILE A 65 -7.35 -1.28 11.49
CA ILE A 65 -6.88 -1.67 12.83
C ILE A 65 -8.01 -1.65 13.86
N ASP A 66 -8.96 -0.72 13.74
CA ASP A 66 -10.13 -0.67 14.63
C ASP A 66 -10.98 -1.93 14.49
N LEU A 67 -11.25 -2.36 13.24
CA LEU A 67 -12.00 -3.58 12.94
C LEU A 67 -11.26 -4.83 13.45
N VAL A 68 -9.95 -4.95 13.19
CA VAL A 68 -9.15 -6.08 13.66
C VAL A 68 -9.18 -6.18 15.18
N LEU A 69 -8.96 -5.09 15.89
CA LEU A 69 -9.06 -5.11 17.37
C LEU A 69 -10.49 -5.35 17.86
N GLY A 70 -11.49 -4.97 17.08
CA GLY A 70 -12.90 -5.26 17.34
C GLY A 70 -13.25 -6.74 17.15
N ILE A 71 -12.57 -7.44 16.23
CA ILE A 71 -12.74 -8.88 15.96
C ILE A 71 -11.92 -9.73 16.93
N TYR A 72 -10.64 -9.43 17.07
CA TYR A 72 -9.70 -10.24 17.84
C TYR A 72 -9.74 -9.88 19.33
N ASN A 73 -10.91 -10.09 19.94
CA ASN A 73 -11.12 -9.98 21.39
C ASN A 73 -12.09 -11.05 21.89
N ARG A 74 -12.02 -11.32 23.18
CA ARG A 74 -12.82 -12.38 23.83
C ARG A 74 -14.32 -12.23 23.58
N ARG A 75 -14.86 -11.02 23.67
CA ARG A 75 -16.29 -10.75 23.54
C ARG A 75 -16.80 -11.05 22.12
N PHE A 76 -16.06 -10.66 21.11
CA PHE A 76 -16.45 -10.91 19.71
C PHE A 76 -16.36 -12.40 19.39
N LEU A 77 -15.27 -13.09 19.76
CA LEU A 77 -15.12 -14.53 19.50
C LEU A 77 -16.20 -15.36 20.19
N GLN A 78 -16.58 -15.02 21.42
CA GLN A 78 -17.72 -15.68 22.10
C GLN A 78 -19.01 -15.56 21.28
N ARG A 79 -19.33 -14.36 20.78
CA ARG A 79 -20.52 -14.15 19.92
C ARG A 79 -20.41 -14.90 18.60
N LEU A 80 -19.23 -14.87 17.98
CA LEU A 80 -18.97 -15.55 16.71
C LEU A 80 -19.24 -17.07 16.85
N PHE A 81 -18.57 -17.73 17.79
CA PHE A 81 -18.72 -19.18 17.99
C PHE A 81 -20.15 -19.57 18.44
N ALA A 82 -20.80 -18.73 19.24
CA ALA A 82 -22.20 -18.96 19.63
C ALA A 82 -23.18 -18.84 18.44
N SER A 83 -22.91 -17.94 17.48
CA SER A 83 -23.78 -17.74 16.31
C SER A 83 -23.60 -18.77 15.22
N THR A 84 -22.36 -19.30 15.03
CA THR A 84 -22.04 -20.24 13.96
C THR A 84 -22.34 -21.69 14.31
N GLY A 85 -22.23 -22.05 15.61
CA GLY A 85 -22.25 -23.45 16.03
C GLY A 85 -21.10 -24.26 15.41
N ASN A 86 -21.24 -25.58 15.40
CA ASN A 86 -20.25 -26.48 14.80
C ASN A 86 -20.42 -26.54 13.27
N PRO A 87 -19.46 -26.05 12.45
CA PRO A 87 -19.59 -26.00 10.99
C PRO A 87 -19.61 -27.38 10.37
N VAL A 88 -20.73 -27.81 9.81
CA VAL A 88 -20.89 -29.11 9.17
C VAL A 88 -20.18 -29.14 7.81
N GLY A 89 -19.45 -30.23 7.51
CA GLY A 89 -18.80 -30.46 6.21
C GLY A 89 -17.48 -29.70 5.99
N LYS A 90 -16.98 -28.96 7.00
CA LYS A 90 -15.71 -28.21 6.92
C LYS A 90 -14.74 -28.67 8.03
N PRO A 91 -13.96 -29.74 7.82
CA PRO A 91 -13.12 -30.35 8.88
C PRO A 91 -12.15 -29.38 9.56
N GLY A 92 -11.54 -28.46 8.79
CA GLY A 92 -10.65 -27.43 9.35
C GLY A 92 -11.37 -26.50 10.31
N MET A 93 -12.56 -26.03 9.94
CA MET A 93 -13.38 -25.16 10.78
C MET A 93 -13.95 -25.90 12.00
N GLN A 94 -14.29 -27.18 11.86
CA GLN A 94 -14.69 -28.04 12.97
C GLN A 94 -13.56 -28.18 14.00
N ARG A 95 -12.30 -28.29 13.57
CA ARG A 95 -11.12 -28.32 14.44
C ARG A 95 -10.97 -27.02 15.25
N ILE A 96 -11.15 -25.87 14.59
CA ILE A 96 -11.14 -24.57 15.26
C ILE A 96 -12.29 -24.52 16.28
N TYR A 97 -13.51 -24.86 15.86
CA TYR A 97 -14.68 -24.86 16.74
C TYR A 97 -14.53 -25.79 17.95
N ALA A 98 -13.97 -26.98 17.77
CA ALA A 98 -13.71 -27.91 18.88
C ALA A 98 -12.76 -27.34 19.95
N ASN A 99 -11.95 -26.34 19.60
CA ASN A 99 -11.03 -25.64 20.48
C ASN A 99 -11.48 -24.20 20.81
N HIS A 100 -12.73 -23.83 20.54
CA HIS A 100 -13.20 -22.43 20.61
C HIS A 100 -12.97 -21.78 21.98
N ASP A 101 -13.14 -22.51 23.07
CA ASP A 101 -12.89 -22.00 24.42
C ASP A 101 -11.42 -21.57 24.62
N ARG A 102 -10.47 -22.30 24.00
CA ARG A 102 -9.05 -21.95 24.05
C ARG A 102 -8.75 -20.72 23.19
N TYR A 103 -9.37 -20.61 22.00
CA TYR A 103 -9.26 -19.40 21.16
C TYR A 103 -9.78 -18.18 21.91
N VAL A 104 -10.95 -18.27 22.53
CA VAL A 104 -11.54 -17.21 23.36
C VAL A 104 -10.66 -16.87 24.55
N ALA A 105 -10.06 -17.87 25.21
CA ALA A 105 -9.27 -17.66 26.42
C ALA A 105 -7.98 -16.88 26.18
N CYS A 106 -7.30 -17.07 24.99
CA CYS A 106 -5.97 -16.51 24.76
C CYS A 106 -5.92 -15.34 23.76
N VAL A 107 -7.02 -15.02 23.06
CA VAL A 107 -6.98 -14.00 21.98
C VAL A 107 -6.52 -12.62 22.44
N ASP A 108 -6.99 -12.15 23.60
CA ASP A 108 -6.60 -10.83 24.11
C ASP A 108 -5.09 -10.77 24.42
N ASP A 109 -4.53 -11.86 24.95
CA ASP A 109 -3.11 -11.97 25.28
C ASP A 109 -2.26 -12.05 24.00
N VAL A 110 -2.71 -12.78 22.98
CA VAL A 110 -2.04 -12.85 21.67
C VAL A 110 -2.01 -11.49 21.00
N VAL A 111 -3.12 -10.75 21.00
CA VAL A 111 -3.18 -9.39 20.46
C VAL A 111 -2.20 -8.46 21.21
N ARG A 112 -2.17 -8.50 22.53
CA ARG A 112 -1.23 -7.70 23.34
C ARG A 112 0.22 -8.06 23.04
N PHE A 113 0.53 -9.35 22.83
CA PHE A 113 1.86 -9.80 22.40
C PHE A 113 2.24 -9.23 21.02
N LEU A 114 1.37 -9.36 20.02
CA LEU A 114 1.60 -8.82 18.68
C LEU A 114 1.68 -7.28 18.65
N GLN A 115 1.04 -6.60 19.59
CA GLN A 115 1.21 -5.15 19.81
C GLN A 115 2.56 -4.78 20.45
N GLY A 116 3.33 -5.77 20.92
CA GLY A 116 4.56 -5.54 21.67
C GLY A 116 4.35 -5.09 23.12
N LYS A 117 3.13 -5.27 23.65
CA LYS A 117 2.76 -4.87 25.03
C LYS A 117 3.07 -5.94 26.09
N ASP A 118 3.33 -7.18 25.66
CA ASP A 118 3.64 -8.30 26.57
C ASP A 118 4.63 -9.28 25.93
N ALA A 119 5.89 -8.92 25.91
CA ALA A 119 6.98 -9.75 25.37
C ALA A 119 7.23 -11.03 26.21
N THR A 120 6.74 -11.09 27.46
CA THR A 120 6.98 -12.23 28.36
C THR A 120 6.21 -13.48 27.94
N LEU A 121 5.25 -13.36 27.03
CA LEU A 121 4.51 -14.49 26.46
C LEU A 121 5.30 -15.26 25.38
N ALA A 122 6.34 -14.66 24.82
CA ALA A 122 7.10 -15.27 23.72
C ALA A 122 7.56 -16.72 24.00
N PRO A 123 8.15 -17.07 25.16
CA PRO A 123 8.55 -18.46 25.43
C PRO A 123 7.39 -19.45 25.45
N ARG A 124 6.23 -19.05 25.95
CA ARG A 124 5.05 -19.93 25.99
C ARG A 124 4.47 -20.17 24.62
N ILE A 125 4.43 -19.13 23.78
CA ILE A 125 3.97 -19.22 22.40
C ILE A 125 4.97 -20.05 21.58
N ALA A 126 6.26 -19.73 21.64
CA ALA A 126 7.32 -20.42 20.91
C ALA A 126 7.39 -21.92 21.25
N ASN A 127 7.14 -22.30 22.50
CA ASN A 127 7.10 -23.69 22.95
C ASN A 127 5.75 -24.39 22.71
N ARG A 128 4.80 -23.75 22.00
CA ARG A 128 3.49 -24.30 21.63
C ARG A 128 2.64 -24.75 22.82
N THR A 129 2.78 -24.08 23.98
CA THR A 129 2.07 -24.43 25.20
C THR A 129 0.87 -23.52 25.51
N LEU A 130 0.69 -22.44 24.74
CA LEU A 130 -0.38 -21.46 24.94
C LEU A 130 -1.49 -21.56 23.91
N LEU A 131 -1.13 -21.54 22.62
CA LEU A 131 -2.09 -21.41 21.53
C LEU A 131 -2.84 -22.72 21.24
N PRO A 132 -4.13 -22.68 20.91
CA PRO A 132 -4.77 -23.73 20.12
C PRO A 132 -4.21 -23.72 18.71
N GLU A 133 -4.17 -24.86 18.04
CA GLU A 133 -3.61 -25.02 16.71
C GLU A 133 -4.68 -25.50 15.74
N GLY A 134 -5.06 -24.65 14.81
CA GLY A 134 -5.95 -24.93 13.70
C GLY A 134 -5.22 -25.35 12.43
N PRO A 135 -5.89 -25.34 11.26
CA PRO A 135 -5.34 -25.83 10.00
C PRO A 135 -4.08 -25.09 9.51
N ARG A 136 -3.91 -23.82 9.87
CA ARG A 136 -2.72 -23.04 9.46
C ARG A 136 -1.42 -23.61 10.02
N PHE A 137 -1.49 -24.33 11.15
CA PHE A 137 -0.33 -24.96 11.77
C PHE A 137 0.11 -26.28 11.08
N ASP A 138 -0.69 -26.85 10.17
CA ASP A 138 -0.37 -28.12 9.50
C ASP A 138 0.76 -27.96 8.48
N ASN A 139 0.90 -26.78 7.88
CA ASN A 139 1.89 -26.48 6.82
C ASN A 139 2.89 -25.40 7.23
N MET A 140 3.20 -25.28 8.52
CA MET A 140 4.15 -24.27 8.99
C MET A 140 5.59 -24.58 8.58
N ALA A 141 6.42 -23.54 8.55
CA ALA A 141 7.85 -23.66 8.29
C ALA A 141 8.55 -24.54 9.35
N ASP A 142 9.72 -25.10 9.01
CA ASP A 142 10.60 -25.74 9.99
C ASP A 142 11.12 -24.67 10.95
N LEU A 143 10.59 -24.68 12.17
CA LEU A 143 10.83 -23.65 13.16
C LEU A 143 12.26 -23.66 13.69
N GLU A 144 12.88 -24.83 13.80
CA GLU A 144 14.27 -24.94 14.27
C GLU A 144 15.24 -24.42 13.21
N TRP A 145 14.99 -24.75 11.94
CA TRP A 145 15.78 -24.25 10.83
C TRP A 145 15.59 -22.72 10.66
N ALA A 146 14.34 -22.22 10.74
CA ALA A 146 14.03 -20.83 10.47
C ALA A 146 14.52 -19.87 11.58
N TYR A 147 14.41 -20.28 12.84
CA TYR A 147 14.62 -19.38 13.99
C TYR A 147 15.73 -19.83 14.93
N GLY A 148 16.11 -21.11 14.92
CA GLY A 148 17.07 -21.68 15.84
C GLY A 148 16.69 -21.46 17.31
N THR A 149 17.68 -21.49 18.20
CA THR A 149 17.47 -21.31 19.64
C THR A 149 17.38 -19.85 20.07
N SER A 150 17.85 -18.92 19.26
CA SER A 150 17.92 -17.47 19.59
C SER A 150 16.70 -16.68 19.10
N GLY A 151 15.96 -17.20 18.13
CA GLY A 151 14.82 -16.54 17.51
C GLY A 151 13.49 -16.74 18.22
N THR A 152 13.46 -16.80 19.57
CA THR A 152 12.24 -17.08 20.34
C THR A 152 11.11 -16.09 20.04
N ASP A 153 11.42 -14.80 19.98
CA ASP A 153 10.41 -13.75 19.72
C ASP A 153 9.84 -13.85 18.31
N ASP A 154 10.66 -14.05 17.29
CA ASP A 154 10.21 -14.16 15.91
C ASP A 154 9.42 -15.45 15.68
N ARG A 155 9.86 -16.56 16.27
CA ARG A 155 9.12 -17.82 16.29
C ARG A 155 7.75 -17.64 16.95
N ALA A 156 7.69 -16.93 18.09
CA ALA A 156 6.43 -16.65 18.78
C ALA A 156 5.50 -15.76 17.93
N ARG A 157 6.03 -14.73 17.28
CA ARG A 157 5.23 -13.89 16.35
C ARG A 157 4.70 -14.69 15.18
N TYR A 158 5.51 -15.54 14.57
CA TYR A 158 5.06 -16.42 13.49
C TYR A 158 3.91 -17.32 13.93
N LEU A 159 4.03 -18.01 15.07
CA LEU A 159 2.95 -18.85 15.60
C LEU A 159 1.70 -18.05 16.00
N ALA A 160 1.89 -16.85 16.59
CA ALA A 160 0.79 -15.94 16.89
C ALA A 160 0.09 -15.44 15.62
N THR A 161 0.84 -15.25 14.51
CA THR A 161 0.26 -14.90 13.21
C THR A 161 -0.61 -16.03 12.67
N LEU A 162 -0.15 -17.29 12.72
CA LEU A 162 -0.97 -18.43 12.31
C LEU A 162 -2.27 -18.55 13.12
N PHE A 163 -2.22 -18.25 14.43
CA PHE A 163 -3.41 -18.20 15.28
C PHE A 163 -4.42 -17.14 14.82
N ILE A 164 -3.95 -15.94 14.47
CA ILE A 164 -4.78 -14.86 13.92
C ILE A 164 -5.41 -15.29 12.59
N GLU A 165 -4.63 -15.93 11.72
CA GLU A 165 -5.09 -16.43 10.42
C GLU A 165 -6.11 -17.58 10.53
N ASP A 166 -5.97 -18.49 11.48
CA ASP A 166 -6.98 -19.53 11.75
C ASP A 166 -8.36 -18.90 12.03
N ILE A 167 -8.39 -17.83 12.86
CA ILE A 167 -9.63 -17.10 13.16
C ILE A 167 -10.16 -16.39 11.92
N ALA A 168 -9.31 -15.78 11.10
CA ALA A 168 -9.71 -15.15 9.85
C ALA A 168 -10.33 -16.16 8.89
N ASP A 169 -9.71 -17.33 8.71
CA ASP A 169 -10.25 -18.42 7.91
C ASP A 169 -11.62 -18.89 8.44
N TYR A 170 -11.75 -19.01 9.77
CA TYR A 170 -13.02 -19.38 10.37
C TYR A 170 -14.13 -18.37 10.07
N ILE A 171 -13.85 -17.07 10.18
CA ILE A 171 -14.80 -16.00 9.87
C ILE A 171 -15.20 -16.07 8.39
N ARG A 172 -14.22 -16.15 7.47
CA ARG A 172 -14.46 -16.21 6.03
C ARG A 172 -15.32 -17.41 5.65
N GLU A 173 -15.01 -18.56 6.20
CA GLU A 173 -15.68 -19.80 5.86
C GLU A 173 -17.07 -19.95 6.49
N THR A 174 -17.40 -19.20 7.54
CA THR A 174 -18.64 -19.41 8.29
C THR A 174 -19.62 -18.24 8.25
N THR A 175 -19.16 -17.00 8.19
CA THR A 175 -20.02 -15.82 8.39
C THR A 175 -19.80 -14.68 7.42
N ALA A 176 -18.58 -14.45 6.94
CA ALA A 176 -18.24 -13.27 6.16
C ALA A 176 -17.30 -13.63 5.00
N PRO A 177 -17.84 -14.11 3.85
CA PRO A 177 -17.05 -14.69 2.77
C PRO A 177 -16.06 -13.72 2.12
N TYR A 178 -16.27 -12.41 2.28
CA TYR A 178 -15.37 -11.38 1.75
C TYR A 178 -14.33 -10.90 2.78
N PHE A 179 -14.37 -11.43 4.02
CA PHE A 179 -13.38 -11.08 5.04
C PHE A 179 -12.09 -11.85 4.82
N ASP A 180 -10.97 -11.15 4.71
CA ASP A 180 -9.63 -11.72 4.74
C ASP A 180 -8.65 -10.74 5.35
N LEU A 181 -7.59 -11.26 5.98
CA LEU A 181 -6.46 -10.44 6.41
C LEU A 181 -5.56 -10.23 5.19
N ILE A 182 -5.35 -8.99 4.81
CA ILE A 182 -4.54 -8.66 3.64
C ILE A 182 -3.09 -9.00 3.92
N ARG A 183 -2.58 -9.95 3.15
CA ARG A 183 -1.16 -10.12 2.94
C ARG A 183 -0.75 -9.21 1.80
N TYR A 184 0.19 -8.32 2.06
CA TYR A 184 0.61 -7.26 1.13
C TYR A 184 0.88 -7.74 -0.31
N ALA A 185 1.38 -8.96 -0.50
CA ALA A 185 1.75 -9.47 -1.81
C ALA A 185 0.68 -10.33 -2.50
N GLU A 186 -0.29 -10.88 -1.78
CA GLU A 186 -1.16 -11.95 -2.30
C GLU A 186 -2.60 -11.50 -2.60
N HIS A 187 -3.10 -10.46 -1.97
CA HIS A 187 -4.53 -10.08 -2.02
C HIS A 187 -4.84 -8.73 -2.67
N LEU A 188 -3.88 -8.08 -3.29
CA LEU A 188 -4.10 -6.81 -3.99
C LEU A 188 -5.06 -6.93 -5.18
N ALA A 189 -5.32 -8.14 -5.64
CA ALA A 189 -6.14 -8.44 -6.82
C ALA A 189 -7.44 -9.20 -6.53
N ALA A 190 -7.70 -9.65 -5.30
CA ALA A 190 -8.90 -10.43 -4.96
C ALA A 190 -10.13 -9.50 -4.84
N TYR A 191 -10.74 -9.18 -6.00
CA TYR A 191 -11.78 -8.18 -6.02
C TYR A 191 -12.62 -8.30 -7.30
N ALA A 192 -13.92 -8.02 -7.19
CA ALA A 192 -14.83 -8.05 -8.32
C ALA A 192 -14.50 -6.94 -9.34
N PRO A 193 -14.13 -7.26 -10.59
CA PRO A 193 -13.77 -6.26 -11.59
C PRO A 193 -14.99 -5.48 -12.08
N GLU A 194 -16.20 -6.02 -11.93
CA GLU A 194 -17.45 -5.43 -12.38
C GLU A 194 -18.29 -4.91 -11.21
N PHE A 195 -18.97 -3.78 -11.42
CA PHE A 195 -19.78 -3.17 -10.37
C PHE A 195 -21.00 -4.01 -9.98
N ASP A 196 -21.51 -4.85 -10.88
CA ASP A 196 -22.67 -5.72 -10.60
C ASP A 196 -22.39 -6.70 -9.46
N GLU A 197 -21.20 -7.32 -9.44
CA GLU A 197 -20.78 -8.22 -8.36
C GLU A 197 -20.59 -7.44 -7.05
N MET A 198 -19.97 -6.27 -7.12
CA MET A 198 -19.78 -5.39 -5.98
C MET A 198 -21.13 -4.91 -5.42
N GLU A 199 -22.04 -4.45 -6.28
CA GLU A 199 -23.38 -4.02 -5.87
C GLU A 199 -24.20 -5.17 -5.28
N ALA A 200 -24.09 -6.38 -5.85
CA ALA A 200 -24.72 -7.57 -5.29
C ALA A 200 -24.19 -7.90 -3.89
N ALA A 201 -22.88 -7.82 -3.68
CA ALA A 201 -22.26 -8.02 -2.37
C ALA A 201 -22.72 -6.97 -1.35
N LEU A 202 -22.78 -5.69 -1.75
CA LEU A 202 -23.24 -4.57 -0.90
C LEU A 202 -24.73 -4.64 -0.54
N ASN A 203 -25.55 -5.27 -1.38
CA ASN A 203 -26.99 -5.47 -1.15
C ASN A 203 -27.30 -6.83 -0.52
N ALA A 204 -26.32 -7.70 -0.31
CA ALA A 204 -26.50 -8.96 0.40
C ALA A 204 -26.82 -8.73 1.88
N GLN A 205 -27.18 -9.79 2.60
CA GLN A 205 -27.38 -9.70 4.04
C GLN A 205 -26.06 -9.31 4.72
N THR A 206 -26.11 -8.23 5.54
CA THR A 206 -24.98 -7.76 6.32
C THR A 206 -24.47 -8.82 7.28
N THR A 207 -23.15 -8.98 7.32
CA THR A 207 -22.46 -9.95 8.17
C THR A 207 -22.21 -9.39 9.57
N ILE A 208 -21.79 -10.25 10.50
CA ILE A 208 -21.37 -9.81 11.83
C ILE A 208 -20.16 -8.84 11.76
N VAL A 209 -19.32 -8.98 10.75
CA VAL A 209 -18.17 -8.10 10.50
C VAL A 209 -18.61 -6.74 9.97
N ASP A 210 -19.58 -6.71 9.04
CA ASP A 210 -20.16 -5.47 8.52
C ASP A 210 -20.84 -4.65 9.61
N HIS A 211 -21.62 -5.31 10.48
CA HIS A 211 -22.22 -4.64 11.63
C HIS A 211 -21.19 -4.03 12.56
N LEU A 212 -20.09 -4.76 12.87
CA LEU A 212 -19.02 -4.24 13.69
C LEU A 212 -18.32 -3.04 13.04
N LEU A 213 -18.07 -3.09 11.72
CA LEU A 213 -17.46 -1.99 10.98
C LEU A 213 -18.33 -0.73 11.03
N ILE A 214 -19.64 -0.88 10.84
CA ILE A 214 -20.59 0.24 10.92
C ILE A 214 -20.67 0.80 12.35
N ASP A 215 -20.67 -0.05 13.38
CA ASP A 215 -20.64 0.41 14.78
C ASP A 215 -19.38 1.26 15.06
N ILE A 216 -18.21 0.83 14.57
CA ILE A 216 -16.96 1.57 14.69
C ILE A 216 -17.04 2.92 13.96
N LEU A 217 -17.48 2.91 12.70
CA LEU A 217 -17.66 4.14 11.92
C LEU A 217 -18.59 5.13 12.62
N SER A 218 -19.71 4.64 13.14
CA SER A 218 -20.70 5.50 13.83
C SER A 218 -20.08 6.22 15.03
N GLN A 219 -19.22 5.54 15.81
CA GLN A 219 -18.51 6.15 16.93
C GLN A 219 -17.59 7.28 16.48
N HIS A 220 -16.84 7.11 15.38
CA HIS A 220 -15.98 8.16 14.84
C HIS A 220 -16.79 9.37 14.36
N ILE A 221 -17.90 9.14 13.66
CA ILE A 221 -18.77 10.23 13.18
C ILE A 221 -19.40 11.00 14.35
N LEU A 222 -19.93 10.29 15.35
CA LEU A 222 -20.50 10.94 16.54
C LEU A 222 -19.47 11.76 17.32
N ALA A 223 -18.20 11.30 17.35
CA ALA A 223 -17.14 12.00 18.07
C ALA A 223 -16.73 13.34 17.43
N CYS A 224 -16.74 13.45 16.10
CA CYS A 224 -16.25 14.64 15.41
C CYS A 224 -17.34 15.44 14.65
N ASN A 225 -18.53 14.85 14.40
CA ASN A 225 -19.63 15.47 13.64
C ASN A 225 -19.12 16.15 12.35
N PRO A 226 -18.61 15.39 11.36
CA PRO A 226 -17.89 15.92 10.21
C PRO A 226 -18.85 16.52 9.17
N ASP A 227 -18.38 17.56 8.46
CA ASP A 227 -19.03 18.05 7.24
C ASP A 227 -18.68 17.16 6.04
N VAL A 228 -17.47 16.56 6.06
CA VAL A 228 -16.94 15.70 4.99
C VAL A 228 -16.30 14.44 5.60
N VAL A 229 -16.70 13.28 5.10
CA VAL A 229 -16.02 11.99 5.34
C VAL A 229 -15.25 11.60 4.09
N GLY A 230 -13.93 11.49 4.21
CA GLY A 230 -13.04 11.09 3.12
C GLY A 230 -12.48 9.69 3.32
N PHE A 231 -12.70 8.80 2.35
CA PHE A 231 -12.10 7.46 2.33
C PHE A 231 -10.89 7.42 1.40
N ALA A 232 -9.72 7.13 1.95
CA ALA A 232 -8.52 6.85 1.17
C ALA A 232 -8.47 5.37 0.84
N VAL A 233 -8.87 4.98 -0.37
CA VAL A 233 -8.89 3.60 -0.87
C VAL A 233 -7.59 3.30 -1.63
N PRO A 234 -6.61 2.65 -0.99
CA PRO A 234 -5.31 2.42 -1.63
C PRO A 234 -5.33 1.26 -2.63
N PHE A 235 -6.11 0.22 -2.33
CA PHE A 235 -6.11 -1.06 -3.04
C PHE A 235 -7.53 -1.59 -3.26
N PRO A 236 -7.75 -2.47 -4.24
CA PRO A 236 -9.05 -3.09 -4.50
C PRO A 236 -9.72 -3.70 -3.26
N GLY A 237 -8.97 -4.41 -2.42
CA GLY A 237 -9.49 -5.07 -1.22
C GLY A 237 -10.10 -4.14 -0.16
N CYS A 238 -9.86 -2.82 -0.25
CA CYS A 238 -10.43 -1.84 0.67
C CYS A 238 -11.77 -1.25 0.15
N LEU A 239 -12.12 -1.50 -1.11
CA LEU A 239 -13.23 -0.80 -1.76
C LEU A 239 -14.60 -1.19 -1.22
N TYR A 240 -14.86 -2.49 -1.03
CA TYR A 240 -16.13 -2.97 -0.47
C TYR A 240 -16.46 -2.25 0.85
N ALA A 241 -15.50 -2.20 1.76
CA ALA A 241 -15.69 -1.57 3.06
C ALA A 241 -15.90 -0.05 2.94
N ALA A 242 -15.18 0.63 2.01
CA ALA A 242 -15.36 2.05 1.76
C ALA A 242 -16.77 2.35 1.23
N LEU A 243 -17.28 1.55 0.28
CA LEU A 243 -18.62 1.71 -0.28
C LEU A 243 -19.70 1.41 0.75
N LEU A 244 -19.56 0.32 1.53
CA LEU A 244 -20.48 -0.02 2.62
C LEU A 244 -20.59 1.13 3.63
N CYS A 245 -19.43 1.65 4.07
CA CYS A 245 -19.37 2.79 4.98
C CYS A 245 -19.95 4.07 4.37
N GLY A 246 -19.60 4.37 3.12
CA GLY A 246 -20.10 5.54 2.40
C GLY A 246 -21.62 5.54 2.26
N LYS A 247 -22.20 4.40 1.87
CA LYS A 247 -23.65 4.24 1.82
C LYS A 247 -24.30 4.51 3.18
N TRP A 248 -23.77 3.89 4.23
CA TRP A 248 -24.32 4.09 5.58
C TRP A 248 -24.26 5.56 6.01
N VAL A 249 -23.16 6.28 5.71
CA VAL A 249 -23.05 7.73 5.99
C VAL A 249 -24.13 8.51 5.24
N LYS A 250 -24.29 8.26 3.95
CA LYS A 250 -25.30 8.97 3.12
C LYS A 250 -26.72 8.70 3.60
N ASP A 251 -27.02 7.48 4.03
CA ASP A 251 -28.36 7.09 4.50
C ASP A 251 -28.70 7.69 5.88
N ASN A 252 -27.70 7.83 6.78
CA ASN A 252 -27.92 8.24 8.18
C ASN A 252 -27.52 9.70 8.47
N TYR A 253 -26.61 10.29 7.67
CA TYR A 253 -26.10 11.66 7.82
C TYR A 253 -26.15 12.43 6.48
N PRO A 254 -27.35 12.72 5.92
CA PRO A 254 -27.49 13.29 4.57
C PRO A 254 -26.86 14.69 4.42
N GLY A 255 -26.55 15.37 5.54
CA GLY A 255 -25.82 16.64 5.54
C GLY A 255 -24.31 16.48 5.38
N THR A 256 -23.77 15.30 5.69
CA THR A 256 -22.34 14.99 5.58
C THR A 256 -22.01 14.50 4.18
N LYS A 257 -20.98 15.05 3.53
CA LYS A 257 -20.54 14.64 2.20
C LYS A 257 -19.52 13.52 2.27
N VAL A 258 -19.65 12.56 1.37
CA VAL A 258 -18.75 11.42 1.23
C VAL A 258 -17.84 11.63 0.04
N VAL A 259 -16.53 11.45 0.25
CA VAL A 259 -15.48 11.56 -0.77
C VAL A 259 -14.67 10.28 -0.80
N ILE A 260 -14.41 9.72 -1.98
CA ILE A 260 -13.50 8.59 -2.17
C ILE A 260 -12.33 9.05 -3.04
N GLY A 261 -11.11 8.67 -2.64
CA GLY A 261 -9.87 8.88 -3.39
C GLY A 261 -8.84 7.82 -3.06
N GLY A 262 -7.60 8.01 -3.50
CA GLY A 262 -6.48 7.11 -3.24
C GLY A 262 -6.05 6.30 -4.46
N GLY A 263 -5.12 5.35 -4.27
CA GLY A 263 -4.47 4.60 -5.34
C GLY A 263 -5.44 3.90 -6.29
N PHE A 264 -6.48 3.26 -5.75
CA PHE A 264 -7.51 2.60 -6.55
C PHE A 264 -8.24 3.58 -7.48
N ALA A 265 -8.72 4.71 -6.95
CA ALA A 265 -9.39 5.73 -7.77
C ALA A 265 -8.45 6.27 -8.86
N ASN A 266 -7.16 6.43 -8.54
CA ASN A 266 -6.15 6.95 -9.47
C ASN A 266 -5.91 6.04 -10.67
N THR A 267 -5.96 4.74 -10.51
CA THR A 267 -5.66 3.80 -11.57
C THR A 267 -6.92 3.31 -12.27
N GLU A 268 -7.97 2.98 -11.52
CA GLU A 268 -9.17 2.34 -12.05
C GLU A 268 -10.24 3.31 -12.56
N TRP A 269 -10.34 4.52 -11.98
CA TRP A 269 -11.47 5.42 -12.24
C TRP A 269 -11.13 6.62 -13.14
N ARG A 270 -10.11 6.51 -13.99
CA ARG A 270 -9.75 7.57 -14.95
C ARG A 270 -10.81 7.86 -16.00
N SER A 271 -11.64 6.88 -16.32
CA SER A 271 -12.74 6.99 -17.28
C SER A 271 -14.06 6.54 -16.63
N LEU A 272 -14.29 6.95 -15.37
CA LEU A 272 -15.44 6.54 -14.58
C LEU A 272 -16.76 6.85 -15.31
N ALA A 273 -17.52 5.80 -15.61
CA ALA A 273 -18.84 5.89 -16.26
C ALA A 273 -19.94 5.14 -15.50
N GLU A 274 -19.67 4.61 -14.30
CA GLU A 274 -20.59 3.87 -13.47
C GLU A 274 -21.36 4.83 -12.53
N GLU A 275 -22.58 5.24 -12.95
CA GLU A 275 -23.40 6.20 -12.19
C GLU A 275 -23.86 5.65 -10.83
N ARG A 276 -24.02 4.32 -10.71
CA ARG A 276 -24.48 3.67 -9.47
C ARG A 276 -23.50 3.86 -8.32
N LEU A 277 -22.21 4.13 -8.61
CA LEU A 277 -21.20 4.44 -7.60
C LEU A 277 -21.62 5.63 -6.72
N PHE A 278 -22.33 6.59 -7.28
CA PHE A 278 -22.77 7.79 -6.54
C PHE A 278 -23.94 7.54 -5.56
N LYS A 279 -24.45 6.31 -5.46
CA LYS A 279 -25.25 5.88 -4.32
C LYS A 279 -24.41 5.77 -3.03
N TYR A 280 -23.09 5.59 -3.17
CA TYR A 280 -22.13 5.27 -2.11
C TYR A 280 -21.20 6.44 -1.78
N THR A 281 -20.99 7.36 -2.70
CA THR A 281 -20.15 8.55 -2.53
C THR A 281 -20.81 9.78 -3.18
N ASP A 282 -20.42 11.00 -2.77
CA ASP A 282 -20.84 12.22 -3.43
C ASP A 282 -19.79 12.70 -4.43
N PHE A 283 -18.51 12.45 -4.12
CA PHE A 283 -17.38 12.89 -4.93
C PHE A 283 -16.33 11.79 -5.02
N VAL A 284 -15.69 11.71 -6.19
CA VAL A 284 -14.48 10.88 -6.39
C VAL A 284 -13.35 11.80 -6.79
N VAL A 285 -12.24 11.72 -6.04
CA VAL A 285 -11.04 12.52 -6.25
C VAL A 285 -9.94 11.63 -6.80
N ILE A 286 -9.29 12.07 -7.87
CA ILE A 286 -8.13 11.41 -8.46
C ILE A 286 -6.87 12.27 -8.35
N ASP A 287 -5.70 11.64 -8.51
CA ASP A 287 -4.36 12.19 -8.28
C ASP A 287 -4.16 12.64 -6.80
N ASP A 288 -3.32 13.66 -6.57
CA ASP A 288 -3.08 14.19 -5.23
C ASP A 288 -4.34 14.82 -4.65
N GLY A 289 -4.67 14.47 -3.42
CA GLY A 289 -5.91 14.89 -2.76
C GLY A 289 -5.89 16.30 -2.17
N GLU A 290 -4.71 16.93 -2.04
CA GLU A 290 -4.52 18.20 -1.35
C GLU A 290 -5.35 19.34 -1.98
N LEU A 291 -5.10 19.62 -3.24
CA LEU A 291 -5.82 20.70 -3.94
C LEU A 291 -7.30 20.37 -4.17
N PRO A 292 -7.69 19.16 -4.60
CA PRO A 292 -9.09 18.78 -4.70
C PRO A 292 -9.90 18.98 -3.41
N LEU A 293 -9.37 18.55 -2.25
CA LEU A 293 -10.09 18.71 -0.99
C LEU A 293 -10.21 20.18 -0.55
N LEU A 294 -9.20 21.01 -0.82
CA LEU A 294 -9.33 22.46 -0.60
C LEU A 294 -10.40 23.09 -1.50
N ARG A 295 -10.45 22.71 -2.77
CA ARG A 295 -11.47 23.19 -3.70
C ARG A 295 -12.86 22.69 -3.31
N LEU A 296 -12.94 21.43 -2.86
CA LEU A 296 -14.18 20.88 -2.34
C LEU A 296 -14.69 21.65 -1.12
N ALA A 297 -13.80 21.98 -0.16
CA ALA A 297 -14.17 22.80 0.99
C ALA A 297 -14.76 24.16 0.57
N LYS A 298 -14.13 24.84 -0.40
CA LYS A 298 -14.64 26.11 -0.95
C LYS A 298 -15.98 25.95 -1.67
N TYR A 299 -16.14 24.86 -2.43
CA TYR A 299 -17.41 24.57 -3.09
C TYR A 299 -18.55 24.35 -2.09
N LEU A 300 -18.31 23.54 -1.05
CA LEU A 300 -19.31 23.28 -0.01
C LEU A 300 -19.64 24.52 0.83
N ASN A 301 -18.73 25.46 0.93
CA ASN A 301 -18.94 26.80 1.54
C ASN A 301 -19.61 27.81 0.58
N ASN A 302 -19.95 27.41 -0.66
CA ASN A 302 -20.49 28.29 -1.71
C ASN A 302 -19.54 29.45 -2.10
N GLU A 303 -18.22 29.26 -1.97
CA GLU A 303 -17.20 30.23 -2.37
C GLU A 303 -16.86 30.10 -3.85
N ILE A 304 -17.01 28.91 -4.42
CA ILE A 304 -16.79 28.57 -5.82
C ILE A 304 -17.95 27.69 -6.35
N ASP A 305 -18.11 27.62 -7.66
CA ASP A 305 -19.03 26.69 -8.29
C ASP A 305 -18.38 25.35 -8.64
N ALA A 306 -19.17 24.35 -9.05
CA ALA A 306 -18.71 22.99 -9.34
C ALA A 306 -17.69 22.91 -10.50
N THR A 307 -17.71 23.86 -11.43
CA THR A 307 -16.75 23.91 -12.56
C THR A 307 -15.33 24.27 -12.12
N GLN A 308 -15.18 24.80 -10.92
CA GLN A 308 -13.90 25.16 -10.28
C GLN A 308 -13.35 24.06 -9.35
N LEU A 309 -14.05 22.93 -9.23
CA LEU A 309 -13.51 21.71 -8.63
C LEU A 309 -12.32 21.22 -9.47
N VAL A 310 -11.41 20.46 -8.84
CA VAL A 310 -10.18 20.00 -9.48
C VAL A 310 -10.09 18.49 -9.37
N ARG A 311 -9.86 17.81 -10.48
CA ARG A 311 -9.67 16.35 -10.56
C ARG A 311 -10.75 15.57 -9.78
N THR A 312 -12.00 16.03 -9.92
CA THR A 312 -13.13 15.53 -9.12
C THR A 312 -14.27 15.09 -10.02
N TYR A 313 -14.73 13.85 -9.83
CA TYR A 313 -15.99 13.37 -10.38
C TYR A 313 -17.13 13.63 -9.38
N TYR A 314 -18.28 14.01 -9.90
CA TYR A 314 -19.51 14.22 -9.15
C TYR A 314 -20.73 13.99 -10.03
N LEU A 315 -21.90 13.81 -9.43
CA LEU A 315 -23.14 13.65 -10.16
C LEU A 315 -23.89 14.98 -10.26
N GLU A 316 -24.24 15.40 -11.48
CA GLU A 316 -25.07 16.57 -11.74
C GLU A 316 -26.18 16.20 -12.71
N ASN A 317 -27.44 16.44 -12.33
CA ASN A 317 -28.63 16.09 -13.13
C ASN A 317 -28.64 14.63 -13.61
N ASN A 318 -28.27 13.70 -12.72
CA ASN A 318 -28.10 12.27 -13.01
C ASN A 318 -27.08 11.94 -14.10
N ALA A 319 -26.11 12.80 -14.34
CA ALA A 319 -25.00 12.53 -15.24
C ALA A 319 -23.67 12.74 -14.51
N ILE A 320 -22.72 11.86 -14.75
CA ILE A 320 -21.37 11.99 -14.22
C ILE A 320 -20.68 13.20 -14.87
N ARG A 321 -20.14 14.07 -14.04
CA ARG A 321 -19.31 15.20 -14.43
C ARG A 321 -17.89 15.02 -13.90
N TYR A 322 -16.94 15.47 -14.68
CA TYR A 322 -15.54 15.56 -14.26
C TYR A 322 -15.06 17.00 -14.40
N SER A 323 -14.46 17.53 -13.37
CA SER A 323 -14.02 18.93 -13.33
C SER A 323 -12.52 19.05 -13.05
N GLY A 324 -11.85 19.86 -13.86
CA GLY A 324 -10.54 20.43 -13.56
C GLY A 324 -9.30 19.59 -13.87
N ASN A 325 -8.92 19.50 -15.14
CA ASN A 325 -7.63 18.88 -15.54
C ASN A 325 -6.45 19.87 -15.54
N ASP A 326 -6.68 21.18 -15.61
CA ASP A 326 -5.67 22.20 -15.91
C ASP A 326 -5.16 22.95 -14.65
N ALA A 327 -5.53 22.49 -13.45
CA ALA A 327 -5.07 23.12 -12.22
C ALA A 327 -3.61 22.76 -11.91
N GLU A 328 -2.83 23.73 -11.48
CA GLU A 328 -1.49 23.52 -10.96
C GLU A 328 -1.54 22.60 -9.73
N ASN A 329 -0.56 21.70 -9.60
CA ASN A 329 -0.39 20.88 -8.42
C ASN A 329 0.20 21.71 -7.26
N ILE A 330 -0.12 21.31 -6.03
CA ILE A 330 0.62 21.79 -4.87
C ILE A 330 2.04 21.24 -4.94
N PRO A 331 3.09 22.08 -4.90
CA PRO A 331 4.46 21.59 -4.85
C PRO A 331 4.65 20.65 -3.64
N PHE A 332 5.34 19.54 -3.84
CA PHE A 332 5.52 18.53 -2.78
C PHE A 332 6.19 19.12 -1.52
N ALA A 333 7.08 20.09 -1.70
CA ALA A 333 7.70 20.82 -0.61
C ALA A 333 6.69 21.62 0.25
N GLU A 334 5.55 22.02 -0.32
CA GLU A 334 4.50 22.83 0.31
C GLU A 334 3.36 21.96 0.92
N GLY A 335 3.38 20.65 0.71
CA GLY A 335 2.39 19.70 1.23
C GLY A 335 2.37 19.56 2.77
N GLY A 336 3.30 20.22 3.47
CA GLY A 336 3.39 20.16 4.93
C GLY A 336 4.04 18.91 5.48
N THR A 337 3.87 18.68 6.77
CA THR A 337 4.34 17.48 7.47
C THR A 337 3.15 16.55 7.74
N PRO A 338 3.25 15.24 7.48
CA PRO A 338 2.23 14.28 7.88
C PRO A 338 1.89 14.39 9.36
N CYS A 339 0.58 14.37 9.70
CA CYS A 339 0.09 14.46 11.07
C CYS A 339 -0.46 13.09 11.52
N PHE A 340 0.19 12.49 12.52
CA PHE A 340 -0.18 11.17 13.07
C PHE A 340 -1.15 11.25 14.25
N GLU A 341 -1.54 12.45 14.70
CA GLU A 341 -2.51 12.61 15.77
C GLU A 341 -3.83 11.85 15.47
N GLY A 342 -4.28 11.01 16.40
CA GLY A 342 -5.42 10.13 16.24
C GLY A 342 -5.08 8.72 15.76
N LEU A 343 -3.81 8.44 15.38
CA LEU A 343 -3.32 7.13 15.00
C LEU A 343 -2.25 6.66 16.00
N GLU A 344 -2.67 5.85 16.97
CA GLU A 344 -1.77 5.36 18.02
C GLU A 344 -0.94 4.17 17.52
N MET A 345 0.37 4.34 17.32
CA MET A 345 1.28 3.29 16.87
C MET A 345 1.27 2.04 17.75
N GLY A 346 0.98 2.18 19.05
CA GLY A 346 0.86 1.06 19.99
C GLY A 346 -0.34 0.15 19.77
N ARG A 347 -1.27 0.51 18.89
CA ARG A 347 -2.44 -0.33 18.55
C ARG A 347 -2.15 -1.35 17.44
N TYR A 348 -1.17 -1.07 16.58
CA TYR A 348 -0.84 -1.90 15.43
C TYR A 348 -0.16 -3.22 15.84
N LEU A 349 -0.31 -4.25 14.99
CA LEU A 349 0.14 -5.61 15.24
C LEU A 349 1.40 -5.90 14.43
N SER A 350 2.48 -6.29 15.07
CA SER A 350 3.70 -6.78 14.42
C SER A 350 3.55 -8.28 14.14
N MET A 351 3.22 -8.62 12.90
CA MET A 351 3.02 -9.99 12.45
C MET A 351 4.30 -10.54 11.79
N ALA A 352 4.41 -11.85 11.68
CA ALA A 352 5.48 -12.53 10.96
C ALA A 352 4.86 -13.54 9.99
N GLU A 353 4.48 -13.08 8.80
CA GLU A 353 3.81 -13.89 7.78
C GLU A 353 4.78 -14.83 7.04
N VAL A 354 6.03 -14.42 6.88
CA VAL A 354 7.08 -15.15 6.19
C VAL A 354 8.33 -15.19 7.04
N THR A 355 9.04 -16.32 7.03
CA THR A 355 10.25 -16.51 7.84
C THR A 355 11.46 -15.69 7.34
N ASN A 356 11.40 -15.15 6.14
CA ASN A 356 12.49 -14.37 5.55
C ASN A 356 12.60 -12.98 6.18
N PRO A 357 13.78 -12.56 6.71
CA PRO A 357 13.96 -11.27 7.40
C PRO A 357 13.62 -10.05 6.55
N MET A 358 13.91 -10.07 5.25
CA MET A 358 13.58 -8.96 4.36
C MET A 358 12.06 -8.81 4.21
N HIS A 359 11.33 -9.93 4.10
CA HIS A 359 9.86 -9.91 4.01
C HIS A 359 9.21 -9.45 5.30
N GLN A 360 9.80 -9.73 6.46
CA GLN A 360 9.27 -9.27 7.74
C GLN A 360 9.21 -7.75 7.87
N LEU A 361 10.00 -7.00 7.09
CA LEU A 361 9.92 -5.54 7.09
C LEU A 361 8.52 -5.02 6.72
N TRP A 362 7.79 -5.71 5.84
CA TRP A 362 6.43 -5.30 5.46
C TRP A 362 5.37 -5.57 6.52
N SER A 363 5.57 -6.51 7.41
CA SER A 363 4.53 -6.96 8.37
C SER A 363 4.91 -6.84 9.84
N ASN A 364 6.19 -6.71 10.18
CA ASN A 364 6.66 -6.78 11.56
C ASN A 364 6.98 -5.41 12.19
N GLY A 365 7.53 -4.46 11.49
CA GLY A 365 7.95 -3.18 12.07
C GLY A 365 6.80 -2.17 12.18
N LYS A 366 6.82 -1.31 13.19
CA LYS A 366 5.90 -0.15 13.29
C LYS A 366 6.52 1.05 12.59
N TRP A 367 6.54 1.01 11.27
CA TRP A 367 7.20 2.00 10.45
C TRP A 367 6.40 3.30 10.33
N ASN A 368 7.08 4.43 10.40
CA ASN A 368 6.56 5.69 9.92
C ASN A 368 6.56 5.68 8.39
N LYS A 369 5.41 5.63 7.76
CA LYS A 369 5.32 5.71 6.30
C LYS A 369 5.31 7.16 5.85
N MET A 370 6.22 7.53 4.96
CA MET A 370 6.25 8.82 4.28
C MET A 370 6.87 8.70 2.90
N MET A 371 6.62 9.68 2.04
CA MET A 371 7.36 9.86 0.78
C MET A 371 8.48 10.87 0.98
N LEU A 372 9.63 10.62 0.36
CA LEU A 372 10.72 11.59 0.21
C LEU A 372 10.49 12.49 -1.00
N SER A 373 9.81 11.97 -2.03
CA SER A 373 9.50 12.68 -3.27
C SER A 373 8.19 12.19 -3.85
N HIS A 374 7.55 13.02 -4.67
CA HIS A 374 6.42 12.62 -5.50
C HIS A 374 6.92 12.06 -6.83
N GLY A 375 6.28 11.02 -7.34
CA GLY A 375 6.53 10.46 -8.65
C GLY A 375 7.85 9.72 -8.82
N CYS A 376 8.12 9.30 -10.05
CA CYS A 376 9.32 8.55 -10.40
C CYS A 376 10.27 9.40 -11.23
N TYR A 377 11.51 9.62 -10.75
CA TYR A 377 12.51 10.42 -11.47
C TYR A 377 12.90 9.84 -12.84
N TRP A 378 12.63 8.56 -13.11
CA TRP A 378 12.84 7.94 -14.42
C TRP A 378 11.60 8.06 -15.31
N ALA A 379 10.43 7.64 -14.85
CA ALA A 379 9.10 7.74 -15.49
C ALA A 379 9.05 7.33 -16.98
N LYS A 380 9.79 6.31 -17.42
CA LYS A 380 9.91 5.91 -18.85
C LYS A 380 9.70 4.43 -19.10
N CYS A 381 9.44 3.62 -18.05
CA CYS A 381 9.27 2.18 -18.21
C CYS A 381 7.99 1.87 -19.00
N ALA A 382 8.09 0.93 -19.94
CA ALA A 382 6.98 0.56 -20.82
C ALA A 382 5.78 -0.07 -20.08
N PHE A 383 6.01 -0.63 -18.90
CA PHE A 383 5.01 -1.32 -18.10
C PHE A 383 4.44 -0.47 -16.94
N CYS A 384 4.95 0.75 -16.73
CA CYS A 384 4.44 1.67 -15.70
C CYS A 384 3.43 2.65 -16.30
N ASP A 385 2.52 3.15 -15.47
CA ASP A 385 1.49 4.14 -15.84
C ASP A 385 2.08 5.55 -16.03
N THR A 386 3.01 5.67 -16.97
CA THR A 386 3.84 6.85 -17.18
C THR A 386 3.09 8.10 -17.65
N CYS A 387 1.80 8.01 -17.94
CA CYS A 387 0.97 9.17 -18.22
C CYS A 387 0.16 9.66 -17.00
N LEU A 388 0.20 8.94 -15.90
CA LEU A 388 -0.48 9.36 -14.65
C LEU A 388 0.46 10.18 -13.77
N ASP A 389 -0.11 11.17 -13.08
CA ASP A 389 0.63 12.16 -12.30
C ASP A 389 1.56 11.53 -11.26
N TYR A 390 1.10 10.49 -10.55
CA TYR A 390 1.87 9.81 -9.51
C TYR A 390 3.15 9.12 -9.99
N ILE A 391 3.32 8.91 -11.31
CA ILE A 391 4.55 8.45 -11.95
C ILE A 391 5.23 9.58 -12.73
N ALA A 392 4.43 10.34 -13.51
CA ALA A 392 4.95 11.26 -14.53
C ALA A 392 5.61 12.51 -13.94
N ARG A 393 5.08 13.02 -12.84
CA ARG A 393 5.56 14.24 -12.19
C ARG A 393 6.56 13.90 -11.09
N TYR A 394 7.83 14.20 -11.31
CA TYR A 394 8.83 14.10 -10.24
C TYR A 394 8.99 15.45 -9.54
N ASP A 395 8.73 15.47 -8.24
CA ASP A 395 8.86 16.65 -7.39
C ASP A 395 9.41 16.25 -6.00
N ALA A 396 10.46 16.91 -5.56
CA ALA A 396 11.18 16.56 -4.34
C ALA A 396 11.50 17.81 -3.50
N PRO A 397 11.37 17.73 -2.16
CA PRO A 397 11.78 18.80 -1.27
C PRO A 397 13.31 18.85 -1.17
N THR A 398 13.84 19.85 -0.47
CA THR A 398 15.24 19.84 -0.06
C THR A 398 15.48 18.73 0.99
N ALA A 399 16.73 18.25 1.11
CA ALA A 399 17.09 17.27 2.13
C ALA A 399 16.78 17.77 3.55
N GLN A 400 16.98 19.06 3.81
CA GLN A 400 16.65 19.68 5.08
C GLN A 400 15.17 19.56 5.40
N GLN A 401 14.29 19.92 4.44
CA GLN A 401 12.84 19.78 4.62
C GLN A 401 12.42 18.32 4.83
N ALA A 402 13.01 17.38 4.11
CA ALA A 402 12.73 15.95 4.30
C ALA A 402 13.11 15.49 5.71
N VAL A 403 14.31 15.86 6.18
CA VAL A 403 14.79 15.49 7.53
C VAL A 403 14.04 16.25 8.63
N ASP A 404 13.59 17.49 8.40
CA ASP A 404 12.69 18.21 9.31
C ASP A 404 11.36 17.46 9.48
N ARG A 405 10.76 17.00 8.38
CA ARG A 405 9.53 16.15 8.42
C ARG A 405 9.77 14.86 9.19
N MET A 406 10.91 14.19 8.96
CA MET A 406 11.27 12.98 9.73
C MET A 406 11.36 13.27 11.22
N ALA A 407 12.02 14.35 11.63
CA ALA A 407 12.14 14.75 13.04
C ALA A 407 10.78 15.03 13.66
N ASP A 408 9.87 15.70 12.93
CA ASP A 408 8.51 15.98 13.37
C ASP A 408 7.70 14.70 13.56
N ILE A 409 7.76 13.78 12.61
CA ILE A 409 7.08 12.49 12.69
C ILE A 409 7.59 11.66 13.87
N MET A 410 8.91 11.61 14.09
CA MET A 410 9.50 10.92 15.25
C MET A 410 8.97 11.48 16.58
N ARG A 411 8.80 12.81 16.67
CA ARG A 411 8.22 13.42 17.88
C ARG A 411 6.74 13.05 18.10
N GLN A 412 5.97 12.90 17.01
CA GLN A 412 4.56 12.55 17.08
C GLN A 412 4.36 11.07 17.44
N THR A 413 5.15 10.17 16.86
CA THR A 413 4.92 8.72 16.93
C THR A 413 5.78 8.02 17.98
N GLY A 414 6.89 8.63 18.41
CA GLY A 414 7.90 8.01 19.24
C GLY A 414 8.69 6.89 18.54
N GLN A 415 8.55 6.74 17.21
CA GLN A 415 9.23 5.71 16.42
C GLN A 415 10.30 6.36 15.53
N SER A 416 11.49 5.75 15.47
CA SER A 416 12.61 6.20 14.62
C SER A 416 12.75 5.41 13.32
N GLY A 417 11.87 4.44 13.06
CA GLY A 417 11.86 3.64 11.86
C GLY A 417 11.00 4.26 10.76
N PHE A 418 11.50 4.25 9.51
CA PHE A 418 10.79 4.79 8.34
C PHE A 418 10.68 3.77 7.22
N HIS A 419 9.49 3.69 6.63
CA HIS A 419 9.27 3.08 5.33
C HIS A 419 9.00 4.20 4.32
N PHE A 420 9.96 4.48 3.45
CA PHE A 420 9.77 5.41 2.36
C PHE A 420 8.97 4.75 1.25
N VAL A 421 7.74 5.25 1.04
CA VAL A 421 6.77 4.67 0.09
C VAL A 421 6.84 5.33 -1.29
N ASP A 422 8.00 5.85 -1.64
CA ASP A 422 8.29 6.43 -2.95
C ASP A 422 8.18 5.37 -4.06
N GLU A 423 7.79 5.77 -5.26
CA GLU A 423 7.86 4.91 -6.45
C GLU A 423 9.30 4.49 -6.76
N ALA A 424 10.23 5.41 -6.65
CA ALA A 424 11.66 5.16 -6.69
C ALA A 424 12.43 6.33 -6.07
N MET A 425 13.07 6.12 -4.94
CA MET A 425 13.94 7.12 -4.32
C MET A 425 15.15 7.42 -5.21
N SER A 426 15.39 8.69 -5.51
CA SER A 426 16.52 9.05 -6.37
C SER A 426 17.86 8.96 -5.63
N PRO A 427 18.95 8.51 -6.30
CA PRO A 427 20.28 8.41 -5.68
C PRO A 427 20.79 9.75 -5.13
N GLN A 428 20.50 10.85 -5.85
CA GLN A 428 20.92 12.18 -5.42
C GLN A 428 20.19 12.65 -4.16
N LEU A 429 18.87 12.43 -4.10
CA LEU A 429 18.09 12.77 -2.91
C LEU A 429 18.55 11.95 -1.71
N LEU A 430 18.73 10.64 -1.88
CA LEU A 430 19.24 9.74 -0.83
C LEU A 430 20.62 10.15 -0.33
N LYS A 431 21.53 10.54 -1.23
CA LYS A 431 22.84 11.06 -0.84
C LYS A 431 22.71 12.30 0.06
N ASN A 432 21.86 13.24 -0.32
CA ASN A 432 21.69 14.49 0.40
C ASN A 432 20.97 14.25 1.75
N VAL A 433 19.92 13.41 1.78
CA VAL A 433 19.19 13.05 3.01
C VAL A 433 20.12 12.29 3.97
N SER A 434 20.89 11.31 3.48
CA SER A 434 21.86 10.56 4.31
C SER A 434 22.90 11.49 4.93
N THR A 435 23.44 12.42 4.14
CA THR A 435 24.39 13.42 4.64
C THR A 435 23.77 14.29 5.72
N GLU A 436 22.54 14.75 5.53
CA GLU A 436 21.82 15.60 6.50
C GLU A 436 21.49 14.84 7.80
N LEU A 437 21.07 13.57 7.71
CA LEU A 437 20.83 12.72 8.88
C LEU A 437 22.08 12.55 9.74
N ILE A 438 23.24 12.29 9.10
CA ILE A 438 24.52 12.15 9.79
C ILE A 438 24.94 13.48 10.42
N ASN A 439 24.87 14.60 9.67
CA ASN A 439 25.21 15.93 10.18
C ASN A 439 24.39 16.31 11.40
N ARG A 440 23.11 15.94 11.44
CA ARG A 440 22.23 16.20 12.60
C ARG A 440 22.34 15.14 13.70
N GLN A 441 23.16 14.10 13.51
CA GLN A 441 23.29 12.98 14.44
C GLN A 441 21.93 12.32 14.76
N MET A 442 21.04 12.23 13.77
CA MET A 442 19.75 11.59 13.92
C MET A 442 19.88 10.07 13.78
N THR A 443 19.48 9.33 14.82
CA THR A 443 19.43 7.88 14.78
C THR A 443 18.09 7.43 14.22
N VAL A 444 18.11 6.88 13.01
CA VAL A 444 16.94 6.34 12.32
C VAL A 444 17.26 4.98 11.71
N SER A 445 16.23 4.20 11.40
CA SER A 445 16.32 3.06 10.50
C SER A 445 15.34 3.28 9.36
N TYR A 446 15.77 3.07 8.10
CA TYR A 446 14.86 3.26 6.98
C TYR A 446 15.06 2.23 5.88
N TRP A 447 13.99 2.02 5.12
CA TRP A 447 13.98 1.19 3.92
C TRP A 447 12.97 1.75 2.90
N GLY A 448 13.09 1.33 1.63
CA GLY A 448 12.18 1.77 0.59
C GLY A 448 12.60 1.34 -0.82
N ASN A 449 11.86 1.84 -1.82
CA ASN A 449 12.05 1.43 -3.21
C ASN A 449 13.12 2.28 -3.91
N ILE A 450 13.95 1.59 -4.69
CA ILE A 450 15.00 2.19 -5.53
C ILE A 450 14.95 1.60 -6.94
N ARG A 451 15.74 2.18 -7.85
CA ARG A 451 16.10 1.57 -9.14
C ARG A 451 17.56 1.19 -9.08
N PHE A 452 17.90 -0.06 -9.43
CA PHE A 452 19.30 -0.52 -9.42
C PHE A 452 20.13 0.17 -10.51
N GLU A 453 20.72 1.32 -10.19
CA GLU A 453 21.48 2.15 -11.11
C GLU A 453 22.95 2.21 -10.79
N LYS A 454 23.75 2.58 -11.79
CA LYS A 454 25.20 2.76 -11.63
C LYS A 454 25.58 3.77 -10.54
N ALA A 455 24.68 4.71 -10.23
CA ALA A 455 24.90 5.70 -9.17
C ALA A 455 25.05 5.09 -7.78
N TYR A 456 24.45 3.90 -7.53
CA TYR A 456 24.60 3.16 -6.27
C TYR A 456 25.95 2.41 -6.24
N ASN A 457 27.02 3.19 -6.16
CA ASN A 457 28.39 2.69 -5.94
C ASN A 457 28.65 2.41 -4.45
N ALA A 458 29.78 1.80 -4.13
CA ALA A 458 30.13 1.45 -2.75
C ALA A 458 30.12 2.67 -1.80
N GLU A 459 30.59 3.83 -2.25
CA GLU A 459 30.61 5.06 -1.45
C GLU A 459 29.20 5.50 -1.03
N LEU A 460 28.26 5.55 -1.99
CA LEU A 460 26.87 5.93 -1.69
C LEU A 460 26.18 4.88 -0.82
N CYS A 461 26.37 3.58 -1.09
CA CYS A 461 25.77 2.53 -0.28
C CYS A 461 26.27 2.55 1.16
N ASN A 462 27.58 2.76 1.38
CA ASN A 462 28.13 2.91 2.74
C ASN A 462 27.57 4.16 3.44
N LEU A 463 27.48 5.31 2.75
CA LEU A 463 26.87 6.52 3.29
C LEU A 463 25.40 6.30 3.70
N MET A 464 24.64 5.56 2.88
CA MET A 464 23.24 5.21 3.21
C MET A 464 23.19 4.29 4.44
N ALA A 465 24.07 3.29 4.54
CA ALA A 465 24.15 2.40 5.69
C ALA A 465 24.48 3.16 6.98
N ASP A 466 25.48 4.05 6.93
CA ASP A 466 25.88 4.92 8.06
C ASP A 466 24.71 5.84 8.50
N ALA A 467 23.85 6.24 7.56
CA ALA A 467 22.65 7.04 7.82
C ALA A 467 21.43 6.23 8.27
N GLY A 468 21.56 4.89 8.39
CA GLY A 468 20.50 4.02 8.90
C GLY A 468 19.65 3.32 7.85
N CYS A 469 20.06 3.24 6.58
CA CYS A 469 19.42 2.39 5.59
C CYS A 469 19.65 0.92 5.94
N ILE A 470 18.57 0.16 6.14
CA ILE A 470 18.63 -1.27 6.50
C ILE A 470 18.27 -2.19 5.34
N ALA A 471 17.49 -1.69 4.39
CA ALA A 471 17.04 -2.48 3.26
C ALA A 471 16.61 -1.61 2.08
N VAL A 472 16.69 -2.20 0.89
CA VAL A 472 16.15 -1.61 -0.34
C VAL A 472 15.38 -2.65 -1.16
N SER A 473 14.32 -2.18 -1.83
CA SER A 473 13.59 -2.98 -2.83
C SER A 473 13.79 -2.37 -4.20
N GLY A 474 14.05 -3.18 -5.23
CA GLY A 474 14.22 -2.67 -6.59
C GLY A 474 13.84 -3.68 -7.65
N GLY A 475 13.45 -3.19 -8.83
CA GLY A 475 13.08 -4.04 -9.96
C GLY A 475 14.29 -4.46 -10.80
N LEU A 476 14.63 -5.77 -10.82
CA LEU A 476 15.41 -6.39 -11.87
C LEU A 476 14.50 -6.68 -13.08
N GLU A 477 13.23 -6.90 -12.83
CA GLU A 477 12.16 -7.28 -13.76
C GLU A 477 12.49 -8.61 -14.45
N VAL A 478 13.04 -8.54 -15.66
CA VAL A 478 13.55 -9.69 -16.42
C VAL A 478 15.06 -9.60 -16.53
N ALA A 479 15.78 -10.66 -16.27
CA ALA A 479 17.23 -10.69 -16.47
C ALA A 479 17.57 -10.96 -17.95
N SER A 480 17.06 -10.12 -18.86
CA SER A 480 17.36 -10.09 -20.28
C SER A 480 17.63 -8.65 -20.71
N ASN A 481 18.87 -8.35 -21.15
CA ASN A 481 19.22 -6.99 -21.62
C ASN A 481 18.39 -6.56 -22.83
N ARG A 482 17.93 -7.51 -23.67
CA ARG A 482 17.02 -7.24 -24.78
C ARG A 482 15.67 -6.73 -24.27
N LEU A 483 15.09 -7.43 -23.30
CA LEU A 483 13.79 -7.07 -22.72
C LEU A 483 13.91 -5.79 -21.87
N LEU A 484 14.94 -5.62 -21.05
CA LEU A 484 15.18 -4.38 -20.31
C LEU A 484 15.27 -3.15 -21.21
N LYS A 485 15.89 -3.31 -22.42
CA LYS A 485 15.92 -2.25 -23.43
C LYS A 485 14.54 -2.02 -24.05
N LEU A 486 13.80 -3.08 -24.38
CA LEU A 486 12.43 -3.00 -24.93
C LEU A 486 11.50 -2.31 -23.92
N MET A 487 11.58 -2.67 -22.66
CA MET A 487 10.82 -2.05 -21.56
C MET A 487 11.27 -0.63 -21.21
N ASN A 488 12.31 -0.12 -21.84
CA ASN A 488 12.92 1.19 -21.52
C ASN A 488 13.28 1.34 -20.04
N LYS A 489 13.71 0.24 -19.39
CA LYS A 489 14.07 0.24 -17.97
C LYS A 489 15.29 1.12 -17.67
N GLY A 490 16.19 1.31 -18.63
CA GLY A 490 17.35 2.21 -18.54
C GLY A 490 18.52 1.64 -17.73
N VAL A 491 18.50 0.35 -17.39
CA VAL A 491 19.57 -0.37 -16.70
C VAL A 491 19.89 -1.67 -17.41
N SER A 492 21.08 -2.24 -17.15
CA SER A 492 21.47 -3.58 -17.60
C SER A 492 21.48 -4.57 -16.43
N ILE A 493 21.51 -5.87 -16.75
CA ILE A 493 21.66 -6.93 -15.74
C ILE A 493 22.92 -6.69 -14.91
N GLU A 494 24.04 -6.40 -15.56
CA GLU A 494 25.31 -6.16 -14.89
C GLU A 494 25.24 -4.98 -13.91
N GLN A 495 24.63 -3.86 -14.33
CA GLN A 495 24.42 -2.70 -13.46
C GLN A 495 23.57 -3.06 -12.24
N THR A 496 22.48 -3.80 -12.44
CA THR A 496 21.60 -4.25 -11.37
C THR A 496 22.33 -5.15 -10.37
N VAL A 497 23.05 -6.16 -10.85
CA VAL A 497 23.82 -7.09 -10.00
C VAL A 497 24.90 -6.34 -9.21
N ASN A 498 25.62 -5.40 -9.85
CA ASN A 498 26.66 -4.61 -9.19
C ASN A 498 26.07 -3.67 -8.13
N ALA A 499 24.95 -3.01 -8.39
CA ALA A 499 24.27 -2.17 -7.41
C ALA A 499 23.77 -3.01 -6.21
N ALA A 500 23.12 -4.15 -6.47
CA ALA A 500 22.66 -5.06 -5.42
C ALA A 500 23.84 -5.54 -4.54
N ARG A 501 24.97 -5.92 -5.17
CA ARG A 501 26.19 -6.33 -4.45
C ARG A 501 26.76 -5.19 -3.58
N ASN A 502 26.75 -3.94 -4.07
CA ASN A 502 27.19 -2.79 -3.29
C ASN A 502 26.33 -2.55 -2.05
N PHE A 503 25.00 -2.70 -2.17
CA PHE A 503 24.09 -2.63 -1.02
C PHE A 503 24.39 -3.72 -0.01
N THR A 504 24.45 -4.98 -0.45
CA THR A 504 24.73 -6.11 0.46
C THR A 504 26.09 -6.00 1.13
N ASN A 505 27.14 -5.56 0.40
CA ASN A 505 28.46 -5.32 0.96
C ASN A 505 28.46 -4.20 2.02
N ALA A 506 27.54 -3.23 1.92
CA ALA A 506 27.34 -2.19 2.93
C ALA A 506 26.43 -2.65 4.10
N GLY A 507 26.00 -3.92 4.14
CA GLY A 507 25.11 -4.44 5.18
C GLY A 507 23.64 -4.12 4.99
N ILE A 508 23.23 -3.65 3.81
CA ILE A 508 21.84 -3.31 3.46
C ILE A 508 21.20 -4.52 2.77
N MET A 509 20.07 -5.00 3.31
CA MET A 509 19.31 -6.10 2.69
C MET A 509 18.72 -5.67 1.35
N VAL A 510 18.67 -6.61 0.41
CA VAL A 510 18.15 -6.37 -0.95
C VAL A 510 16.98 -7.29 -1.26
N HIS A 511 15.85 -6.68 -1.65
CA HIS A 511 14.75 -7.35 -2.31
C HIS A 511 14.71 -7.01 -3.79
N THR A 512 14.38 -7.97 -4.65
CA THR A 512 14.19 -7.70 -6.07
C THR A 512 12.81 -8.13 -6.58
N TYR A 513 12.14 -7.21 -7.26
CA TYR A 513 10.93 -7.52 -8.04
C TYR A 513 11.33 -8.12 -9.37
N LEU A 514 10.66 -9.21 -9.72
CA LEU A 514 10.88 -9.97 -10.94
C LEU A 514 9.57 -10.09 -11.70
N MET A 515 9.66 -10.07 -13.03
CA MET A 515 8.52 -10.16 -13.92
C MET A 515 8.75 -11.28 -14.93
N TYR A 516 7.66 -11.96 -15.33
CA TYR A 516 7.65 -12.92 -16.44
C TYR A 516 6.41 -12.72 -17.29
N GLY A 517 6.47 -13.15 -18.55
CA GLY A 517 5.34 -13.05 -19.47
C GLY A 517 5.19 -11.67 -20.12
N PHE A 518 6.25 -10.87 -20.17
CA PHE A 518 6.24 -9.66 -20.99
C PHE A 518 6.19 -10.06 -22.48
N PRO A 519 5.38 -9.39 -23.33
CA PRO A 519 5.31 -9.70 -24.76
C PRO A 519 6.69 -9.81 -25.39
N THR A 520 6.89 -10.78 -26.28
CA THR A 520 8.16 -11.19 -26.91
C THR A 520 9.17 -11.90 -26.00
N GLU A 521 8.90 -12.10 -24.72
CA GLU A 521 9.76 -12.91 -23.84
C GLU A 521 9.74 -14.38 -24.28
N THR A 522 10.92 -14.96 -24.45
CA THR A 522 11.09 -16.37 -24.79
C THR A 522 11.30 -17.22 -23.53
N LEU A 523 10.87 -18.50 -23.57
CA LEU A 523 11.13 -19.43 -22.46
C LEU A 523 12.62 -19.52 -22.12
N GLN A 524 13.53 -19.40 -23.10
CA GLN A 524 14.97 -19.40 -22.88
C GLN A 524 15.40 -18.17 -22.04
N GLU A 525 14.84 -16.98 -22.30
CA GLU A 525 15.14 -15.76 -21.54
C GLU A 525 14.62 -15.88 -20.11
N THR A 526 13.42 -16.41 -19.90
CA THR A 526 12.86 -16.65 -18.56
C THR A 526 13.73 -17.63 -17.75
N ILE A 527 14.21 -18.72 -18.35
CA ILE A 527 15.10 -19.68 -17.67
C ILE A 527 16.49 -19.08 -17.42
N ASN A 528 17.01 -18.26 -18.33
CA ASN A 528 18.24 -17.51 -18.09
C ASN A 528 18.06 -16.52 -16.95
N ALA A 529 16.91 -15.83 -16.87
CA ALA A 529 16.59 -14.92 -15.77
C ALA A 529 16.57 -15.64 -14.41
N LEU A 530 15.93 -16.81 -14.34
CA LEU A 530 15.95 -17.63 -13.12
C LEU A 530 17.37 -18.04 -12.72
N GLU A 531 18.25 -18.35 -13.68
CA GLU A 531 19.65 -18.69 -13.39
C GLU A 531 20.44 -17.47 -12.85
N VAL A 532 20.21 -16.27 -13.39
CA VAL A 532 20.80 -15.04 -12.82
C VAL A 532 20.35 -14.86 -11.38
N VAL A 533 19.06 -14.98 -11.11
CA VAL A 533 18.47 -14.87 -9.77
C VAL A 533 19.04 -15.95 -8.83
N ARG A 534 19.17 -17.21 -9.26
CA ARG A 534 19.79 -18.27 -8.48
C ARG A 534 21.22 -17.92 -8.08
N ARG A 535 22.02 -17.40 -9.01
CA ARG A 535 23.40 -16.96 -8.71
C ARG A 535 23.41 -15.79 -7.72
N MET A 536 22.49 -14.83 -7.84
CA MET A 536 22.40 -13.71 -6.89
C MET A 536 22.09 -14.20 -5.47
N PHE A 537 21.26 -15.24 -5.30
CA PHE A 537 21.03 -15.89 -4.01
C PHE A 537 22.25 -16.69 -3.53
N ASP A 538 22.89 -17.47 -4.41
CA ASP A 538 24.07 -18.28 -4.10
C ASP A 538 25.27 -17.44 -3.65
N GLU A 539 25.44 -16.25 -4.27
CA GLU A 539 26.45 -15.27 -3.89
C GLU A 539 26.01 -14.37 -2.70
N GLY A 540 24.80 -14.54 -2.17
CA GLY A 540 24.25 -13.74 -1.07
C GLY A 540 23.97 -12.28 -1.41
N ILE A 541 23.90 -11.92 -2.71
CA ILE A 541 23.70 -10.54 -3.17
C ILE A 541 22.26 -10.06 -2.93
N VAL A 542 21.30 -10.96 -2.93
CA VAL A 542 19.89 -10.68 -2.63
C VAL A 542 19.38 -11.58 -1.52
N GLN A 543 18.52 -11.06 -0.67
CA GLN A 543 17.93 -11.79 0.44
C GLN A 543 16.51 -12.27 0.13
N SER A 544 15.82 -11.60 -0.80
CA SER A 544 14.48 -12.03 -1.24
C SER A 544 14.15 -11.56 -2.66
N ALA A 545 13.20 -12.25 -3.29
CA ALA A 545 12.69 -11.90 -4.61
C ALA A 545 11.26 -12.42 -4.80
N PHE A 546 10.47 -11.71 -5.61
CA PHE A 546 9.16 -12.16 -6.04
C PHE A 546 9.00 -12.09 -7.55
N TRP A 547 8.36 -13.11 -8.13
CA TRP A 547 7.92 -13.13 -9.52
C TRP A 547 6.46 -12.70 -9.63
N HIS A 548 6.21 -11.70 -10.47
CA HIS A 548 4.90 -11.26 -10.88
C HIS A 548 4.69 -11.59 -12.35
N ARG A 549 3.50 -12.09 -12.69
CA ARG A 549 3.11 -12.14 -14.10
C ARG A 549 2.93 -10.71 -14.60
N TYR A 550 3.40 -10.42 -15.81
CA TYR A 550 3.17 -9.13 -16.43
C TYR A 550 1.65 -8.90 -16.60
N ALA A 551 1.16 -7.76 -16.14
CA ALA A 551 -0.17 -7.25 -16.40
C ALA A 551 -0.03 -5.96 -17.24
N MET A 552 -0.79 -5.88 -18.31
CA MET A 552 -0.81 -4.69 -19.16
C MET A 552 -1.78 -3.67 -18.56
N THR A 553 -1.31 -2.45 -18.33
CA THR A 553 -2.16 -1.37 -17.78
C THR A 553 -2.50 -0.35 -18.85
N ALA A 554 -3.72 0.17 -18.83
CA ALA A 554 -4.23 1.12 -19.83
C ALA A 554 -3.41 2.41 -19.93
N HIS A 555 -2.74 2.79 -18.84
CA HIS A 555 -1.99 4.04 -18.73
C HIS A 555 -0.48 3.88 -18.98
N SER A 556 -0.02 2.65 -19.19
CA SER A 556 1.36 2.35 -19.54
C SER A 556 1.62 2.56 -21.05
N PRO A 557 2.87 2.79 -21.48
CA PRO A 557 3.21 2.79 -22.90
C PRO A 557 2.82 1.50 -23.62
N SER A 558 2.98 0.34 -22.95
CA SER A 558 2.61 -0.96 -23.53
C SER A 558 1.10 -1.14 -23.69
N GLY A 559 0.29 -0.60 -22.79
CA GLY A 559 -1.17 -0.65 -22.95
C GLY A 559 -1.74 0.35 -23.96
N ARG A 560 -1.06 1.48 -24.14
CA ARG A 560 -1.47 2.50 -25.13
C ARG A 560 -1.07 2.14 -26.57
N GLU A 561 0.04 1.42 -26.73
CA GLU A 561 0.61 1.07 -28.04
C GLU A 561 1.09 -0.39 -28.05
N PRO A 562 0.20 -1.36 -27.77
CA PRO A 562 0.59 -2.77 -27.53
C PRO A 562 1.33 -3.40 -28.72
N GLU A 563 1.01 -2.96 -29.95
CA GLU A 563 1.64 -3.48 -31.17
C GLU A 563 3.15 -3.20 -31.21
N LYS A 564 3.62 -2.11 -30.59
CA LYS A 564 5.07 -1.80 -30.47
C LYS A 564 5.81 -2.85 -29.63
N TYR A 565 5.07 -3.55 -28.78
CA TYR A 565 5.59 -4.58 -27.88
C TYR A 565 5.23 -5.99 -28.34
N GLY A 566 4.61 -6.11 -29.54
CA GLY A 566 4.26 -7.40 -30.13
C GLY A 566 2.99 -8.04 -29.53
N ALA A 567 2.17 -7.27 -28.84
CA ALA A 567 0.89 -7.72 -28.28
C ALA A 567 -0.29 -7.12 -29.07
N VAL A 568 -1.43 -7.77 -28.95
CA VAL A 568 -2.69 -7.29 -29.53
C VAL A 568 -3.70 -7.12 -28.39
N ARG A 569 -4.26 -5.93 -28.27
CA ARG A 569 -5.32 -5.66 -27.29
C ARG A 569 -6.59 -6.40 -27.70
N THR A 570 -7.21 -7.13 -26.77
CA THR A 570 -8.43 -7.90 -27.02
C THR A 570 -9.69 -7.21 -26.54
N THR A 571 -9.59 -6.36 -25.50
CA THR A 571 -10.72 -5.58 -24.97
C THR A 571 -10.62 -4.14 -25.50
N PHE A 572 -11.58 -3.72 -26.33
CA PHE A 572 -11.59 -2.39 -26.96
C PHE A 572 -12.50 -1.39 -26.22
N GLU A 573 -13.53 -1.86 -25.54
CA GLU A 573 -14.42 -1.04 -24.74
C GLU A 573 -13.92 -1.02 -23.29
N PRO A 574 -13.64 0.16 -22.70
CA PRO A 574 -13.25 0.23 -21.30
C PRO A 574 -14.45 -0.21 -20.42
N ASN A 575 -14.16 -0.97 -19.38
CA ASN A 575 -15.16 -1.27 -18.36
C ASN A 575 -15.60 0.05 -17.69
N PRO A 576 -16.89 0.31 -17.49
CA PRO A 576 -17.36 1.56 -16.92
C PRO A 576 -16.95 1.77 -15.45
N PHE A 577 -16.50 0.72 -14.77
CA PHE A 577 -16.12 0.74 -13.36
C PHE A 577 -14.60 0.58 -13.15
N CYS A 578 -14.00 -0.53 -13.57
CA CYS A 578 -12.56 -0.77 -13.44
C CYS A 578 -11.93 -0.82 -14.84
N ASN A 579 -10.94 0.02 -15.11
CA ASN A 579 -10.41 0.13 -16.47
C ASN A 579 -8.88 0.29 -16.56
N ASN A 580 -8.15 -0.09 -15.53
CA ASN A 580 -6.68 -0.02 -15.58
C ASN A 580 -6.06 -1.26 -16.22
N GLU A 581 -6.50 -2.48 -15.87
CA GLU A 581 -5.99 -3.71 -16.48
C GLU A 581 -6.60 -3.92 -17.87
N VAL A 582 -5.75 -4.24 -18.83
CA VAL A 582 -6.13 -4.41 -20.23
C VAL A 582 -5.84 -5.84 -20.66
N ASP A 583 -6.87 -6.52 -21.15
CA ASP A 583 -6.69 -7.83 -21.76
C ASP A 583 -5.93 -7.73 -23.08
N PHE A 584 -4.96 -8.59 -23.26
CA PHE A 584 -4.16 -8.67 -24.47
C PHE A 584 -3.85 -10.11 -24.85
N ASP A 585 -3.77 -10.35 -26.15
CA ASP A 585 -3.28 -11.60 -26.70
C ASP A 585 -1.79 -11.48 -27.05
N TYR A 586 -1.05 -12.48 -26.60
CA TYR A 586 0.29 -12.79 -27.05
C TYR A 586 0.44 -14.30 -27.07
N ASP A 587 0.82 -14.85 -28.21
CA ASP A 587 0.99 -16.29 -28.40
C ASP A 587 2.36 -16.74 -27.85
N PHE A 588 2.36 -17.08 -26.54
CA PHE A 588 3.53 -17.74 -25.94
C PHE A 588 3.61 -19.17 -26.47
N ASP A 589 4.77 -19.59 -26.94
CA ASP A 589 5.05 -20.95 -27.40
C ASP A 589 5.21 -21.96 -26.25
N TYR A 590 4.82 -21.58 -25.04
CA TYR A 590 4.93 -22.36 -23.81
C TYR A 590 3.78 -22.07 -22.83
N ASP A 591 3.54 -23.02 -21.91
CA ASP A 591 2.56 -22.84 -20.82
C ASP A 591 3.10 -21.86 -19.78
N ILE A 592 2.63 -20.61 -19.86
CA ILE A 592 3.06 -19.50 -19.02
C ILE A 592 2.69 -19.70 -17.54
N GLU A 593 1.55 -20.35 -17.25
CA GLU A 593 1.12 -20.62 -15.87
C GLU A 593 2.03 -21.65 -15.22
N ALA A 594 2.29 -22.76 -15.91
CA ALA A 594 3.21 -23.80 -15.42
C ALA A 594 4.65 -23.26 -15.24
N VAL A 595 5.08 -22.32 -16.10
CA VAL A 595 6.37 -21.63 -15.93
C VAL A 595 6.32 -20.74 -14.68
N GLY A 596 5.28 -19.93 -14.50
CA GLY A 596 5.10 -19.07 -13.34
C GLY A 596 5.13 -19.84 -12.01
N GLU A 597 4.44 -20.99 -11.92
CA GLU A 597 4.49 -21.87 -10.76
C GLU A 597 5.93 -22.34 -10.46
N GLY A 598 6.65 -22.77 -11.49
CA GLY A 598 8.04 -23.20 -11.35
C GLY A 598 8.98 -22.11 -10.88
N LEU A 599 8.84 -20.88 -11.41
CA LEU A 599 9.60 -19.70 -11.01
C LEU A 599 9.37 -19.36 -9.53
N LYS A 600 8.11 -19.27 -9.12
CA LYS A 600 7.72 -18.96 -7.73
C LYS A 600 8.25 -20.02 -6.76
N PHE A 601 8.07 -21.31 -7.11
CA PHE A 601 8.52 -22.42 -6.28
C PHE A 601 10.06 -22.47 -6.16
N ALA A 602 10.80 -22.28 -7.26
CA ALA A 602 12.26 -22.21 -7.24
C ALA A 602 12.76 -21.07 -6.37
N THR A 603 12.23 -19.86 -6.58
CA THR A 603 12.67 -18.65 -5.87
C THR A 603 12.37 -18.71 -4.39
N TYR A 604 11.21 -19.25 -3.99
CA TYR A 604 10.88 -19.49 -2.59
C TYR A 604 11.95 -20.39 -1.90
N ASN A 605 12.37 -21.47 -2.58
CA ASN A 605 13.44 -22.33 -2.06
C ASN A 605 14.79 -21.60 -2.01
N PHE A 606 15.13 -20.81 -3.03
CA PHE A 606 16.39 -20.05 -3.04
C PHE A 606 16.46 -19.03 -1.91
N MET A 607 15.35 -18.32 -1.61
CA MET A 607 15.26 -17.42 -0.45
C MET A 607 15.57 -18.11 0.88
N ASN A 608 15.32 -19.41 0.95
CA ASN A 608 15.58 -20.23 2.12
C ASN A 608 16.91 -21.02 2.00
N GLY A 609 17.78 -20.68 1.05
CA GLY A 609 19.06 -21.36 0.85
C GLY A 609 18.95 -22.82 0.38
N LEU A 610 17.78 -23.22 -0.15
CA LEU A 610 17.48 -24.59 -0.52
C LEU A 610 17.62 -24.81 -2.03
N GLY A 611 18.34 -25.88 -2.43
CA GLY A 611 18.43 -26.34 -3.81
C GLY A 611 19.11 -25.37 -4.77
N LEU A 612 20.02 -24.53 -4.27
CA LEU A 612 20.83 -23.63 -5.09
C LEU A 612 21.75 -24.40 -6.06
N ASP A 613 22.12 -25.64 -5.73
CA ASP A 613 22.89 -26.57 -6.57
C ASP A 613 22.02 -27.42 -7.50
N ARG A 614 20.69 -27.39 -7.33
CA ARG A 614 19.75 -28.22 -8.09
C ARG A 614 19.60 -27.72 -9.52
N PRO A 615 19.64 -28.59 -10.56
CA PRO A 615 19.39 -28.20 -11.94
C PRO A 615 18.02 -27.52 -12.10
N LEU A 616 17.95 -26.34 -12.74
CA LEU A 616 16.72 -25.53 -12.84
C LEU A 616 15.52 -26.29 -13.38
N ARG A 617 15.74 -27.18 -14.36
CA ARG A 617 14.64 -28.01 -14.94
C ARG A 617 13.88 -28.86 -13.90
N LYS A 618 14.43 -29.06 -12.72
CA LYS A 618 13.80 -29.87 -11.65
C LYS A 618 12.75 -29.06 -10.84
N TRP A 619 12.69 -27.77 -11.05
CA TRP A 619 11.71 -26.91 -10.42
C TRP A 619 10.40 -26.79 -11.20
N PHE A 620 10.39 -27.26 -12.45
CA PHE A 620 9.25 -27.15 -13.36
C PHE A 620 8.57 -28.48 -13.58
N ARG A 621 7.24 -28.47 -13.70
CA ARG A 621 6.44 -29.65 -14.09
C ARG A 621 6.44 -29.89 -15.59
N ILE A 622 6.85 -28.90 -16.38
CA ILE A 622 6.98 -28.95 -17.83
C ILE A 622 8.46 -29.03 -18.24
N LYS A 623 8.68 -29.37 -19.52
CA LYS A 623 10.04 -29.39 -20.08
C LYS A 623 10.53 -27.98 -20.36
N VAL A 624 11.62 -27.57 -19.72
CA VAL A 624 12.27 -26.29 -19.92
C VAL A 624 13.71 -26.46 -20.43
N PRO A 625 14.27 -25.47 -21.18
CA PRO A 625 15.64 -25.52 -21.66
C PRO A 625 16.66 -25.42 -20.51
N ASN A 626 17.92 -25.76 -20.78
CA ASN A 626 19.00 -25.42 -19.87
C ASN A 626 19.35 -23.93 -20.00
N PRO A 627 19.80 -23.27 -18.91
CA PRO A 627 20.23 -21.88 -18.99
C PRO A 627 21.44 -21.73 -19.94
N LYS A 628 21.51 -20.55 -20.60
CA LYS A 628 22.58 -20.16 -21.54
C LYS A 628 23.08 -18.76 -21.15
N ILE A 629 23.85 -18.67 -20.04
CA ILE A 629 24.44 -17.45 -19.51
C ILE A 629 25.89 -17.65 -19.09
#